data_845ebd83bd25cba636ee7fdc73c6bfde
#
_entry.id   845ebd83bd25cba636ee7fdc73c6bfde
#
_cell.length_a   1.000
_cell.length_b   1.000
_cell.length_c   1.000
_cell.angle_alpha   90.00
_cell.angle_beta   90.00
_cell.angle_gamma   90.00
#
_symmetry.space_group_name_H-M   'P 1'
#
loop_
_entity.id
_entity.type
_entity.pdbx_description
1 polymer ?
#
loop_
_entity_poly.entity_id
_entity_poly.type
_entity_poly.pdbx_seq_one_letter_code
_entity_poly.pdbx_strand_id
1 'polypeptide(L)' 'MSVNKKVEIRDEFITLSQFLKIVDLVQSGGEAKSFLLSHKTLVNGESEDRRGRKLKRNDHITVDGQEYEIC' A
#
# COMPACT_ATOMS: atom_id res chain seq x y z
N MET A 1 -19.73 1.76 4.56
CA MET A 1 -19.20 0.42 4.25
C MET A 1 -17.87 0.53 3.56
N SER A 2 -16.84 -0.09 4.13
CA SER A 2 -15.57 -0.12 3.43
C SER A 2 -15.63 -1.16 2.32
N VAL A 3 -15.18 -0.77 1.13
CA VAL A 3 -15.11 -1.68 -0.01
C VAL A 3 -13.64 -2.07 -0.17
N ASN A 4 -13.39 -3.36 -0.17
CA ASN A 4 -12.06 -3.88 -0.38
C ASN A 4 -11.69 -3.70 -1.85
N LYS A 5 -10.70 -2.86 -2.13
CA LYS A 5 -10.24 -2.61 -3.50
C LYS A 5 -9.11 -3.57 -3.83
N LYS A 6 -9.18 -4.15 -5.01
CA LYS A 6 -8.16 -5.10 -5.45
C LYS A 6 -7.15 -4.42 -6.35
N VAL A 7 -5.88 -4.73 -6.14
CA VAL A 7 -4.77 -4.19 -6.91
C VAL A 7 -4.04 -5.36 -7.55
N GLU A 8 -4.17 -5.44 -8.87
CA GLU A 8 -3.55 -6.52 -9.65
C GLU A 8 -2.10 -6.19 -9.95
N ILE A 9 -1.20 -7.14 -9.72
CA ILE A 9 0.21 -6.98 -10.04
C ILE A 9 0.65 -8.06 -11.00
N ARG A 10 1.66 -7.75 -11.82
CA ARG A 10 2.21 -8.68 -12.81
C ARG A 10 3.45 -9.39 -12.30
N ASP A 11 4.21 -8.73 -11.45
CA ASP A 11 5.44 -9.27 -10.89
C ASP A 11 5.15 -10.08 -9.63
N GLU A 12 6.17 -10.74 -9.10
CA GLU A 12 6.03 -11.52 -7.88
C GLU A 12 5.67 -10.63 -6.68
N PHE A 13 6.15 -9.39 -6.68
CA PHE A 13 5.87 -8.43 -5.63
C PHE A 13 5.96 -7.01 -6.16
N ILE A 14 5.43 -6.07 -5.40
CA ILE A 14 5.67 -4.65 -5.58
C ILE A 14 6.08 -4.08 -4.21
N THR A 15 6.71 -2.91 -4.22
CA THR A 15 7.01 -2.25 -2.95
C THR A 15 5.80 -1.43 -2.48
N LEU A 16 5.77 -1.11 -1.20
CA LEU A 16 4.71 -0.27 -0.64
C LEU A 16 4.67 1.09 -1.35
N SER A 17 5.84 1.64 -1.68
CA SER A 17 5.93 2.88 -2.44
C SER A 17 5.25 2.76 -3.80
N GLN A 18 5.52 1.67 -4.52
CA GLN A 18 4.89 1.42 -5.81
C GLN A 18 3.38 1.25 -5.67
N PHE A 19 2.96 0.56 -4.63
CA PHE A 19 1.53 0.38 -4.34
C PHE A 19 0.84 1.74 -4.16
N LEU A 20 1.43 2.63 -3.37
CA LEU A 20 0.84 3.94 -3.13
C LEU A 20 0.72 4.76 -4.42
N LYS A 21 1.67 4.60 -5.35
CA LYS A 21 1.58 5.26 -6.65
C LYS A 21 0.48 4.64 -7.52
N ILE A 22 0.36 3.33 -7.50
CA ILE A 22 -0.64 2.62 -8.30
C ILE A 22 -2.06 3.05 -7.90
N VAL A 23 -2.31 3.19 -6.60
CA VAL A 23 -3.64 3.60 -6.11
C VAL A 23 -3.79 5.12 -6.06
N ASP A 24 -2.82 5.84 -6.61
CA ASP A 24 -2.87 7.29 -6.81
C ASP A 24 -2.94 8.09 -5.50
N LEU A 25 -2.34 7.57 -4.45
CA LEU A 25 -2.24 8.30 -3.18
C LEU A 25 -0.99 9.17 -3.14
N VAL A 26 0.03 8.82 -3.92
CA VAL A 26 1.26 9.61 -4.05
C VAL A 26 1.70 9.63 -5.50
N GLN A 27 2.55 10.59 -5.86
CA GLN A 27 3.04 10.76 -7.22
C GLN A 27 4.48 10.30 -7.40
N SER A 28 5.23 10.15 -6.31
CA SER A 28 6.65 9.80 -6.38
C SER A 28 7.08 9.01 -5.15
N GLY A 29 8.27 8.41 -5.22
CA GLY A 29 8.84 7.67 -4.10
C GLY A 29 9.14 8.57 -2.90
N GLY A 30 9.60 9.79 -3.14
CA GLY A 30 9.85 10.74 -2.04
C GLY A 30 8.57 11.14 -1.33
N GLU A 31 7.50 11.31 -2.09
CA GLU A 31 6.19 11.63 -1.54
C GLU A 31 5.65 10.44 -0.73
N ALA A 32 5.94 9.21 -1.16
CA ALA A 32 5.53 8.04 -0.43
C ALA A 32 6.12 8.00 0.97
N LYS A 33 7.39 8.41 1.12
CA LYS A 33 8.01 8.47 2.43
C LYS A 33 7.27 9.42 3.37
N SER A 34 6.97 10.62 2.89
CA SER A 34 6.23 11.61 3.67
C SER A 34 4.82 11.12 3.98
N PHE A 35 4.18 10.49 3.01
CA PHE A 35 2.83 9.94 3.18
C PHE A 35 2.79 8.92 4.32
N LEU A 36 3.75 8.00 4.33
CA LEU A 36 3.78 6.93 5.35
C LEU A 36 4.06 7.46 6.75
N LEU A 37 4.70 8.63 6.86
CA LEU A 37 4.94 9.25 8.16
C LEU A 37 3.71 9.97 8.69
N SER A 38 2.81 10.42 7.81
CA SER A 38 1.64 11.21 8.21
C SER A 38 0.31 10.47 8.12
N HIS A 39 0.27 9.32 7.46
CA HIS A 39 -0.94 8.52 7.31
C HIS A 39 -0.74 7.12 7.88
N LYS A 40 -1.75 6.63 8.58
CA LYS A 40 -1.68 5.30 9.15
C LYS A 40 -1.84 4.26 8.05
N THR A 41 -0.82 3.42 7.89
CA THR A 41 -0.81 2.35 6.89
C THR A 41 -0.54 1.02 7.58
N LEU A 42 -1.37 0.05 7.29
CA LEU A 42 -1.24 -1.29 7.84
C LEU A 42 -1.02 -2.28 6.71
N VAL A 43 -0.13 -3.24 6.93
CA VAL A 43 0.08 -4.37 6.02
C VAL A 43 -0.25 -5.63 6.81
N ASN A 44 -1.28 -6.33 6.36
CA ASN A 44 -1.79 -7.52 7.06
C ASN A 44 -2.07 -7.24 8.54
N GLY A 45 -2.61 -6.06 8.82
CA GLY A 45 -2.99 -5.67 10.17
C GLY A 45 -1.88 -5.07 11.02
N GLU A 46 -0.66 -5.01 10.50
CA GLU A 46 0.48 -4.45 11.23
C GLU A 46 0.88 -3.10 10.66
N SER A 47 1.16 -2.15 11.55
CA SER A 47 1.59 -0.82 11.13
C SER A 47 2.89 -0.89 10.34
N GLU A 48 2.95 -0.19 9.21
CA GLU A 48 4.11 -0.21 8.34
C GLU A 48 4.40 1.18 7.82
N ASP A 49 5.65 1.63 7.98
CA ASP A 49 6.09 2.93 7.48
C ASP A 49 7.28 2.84 6.53
N ARG A 50 7.71 1.63 6.19
CA ARG A 50 8.83 1.44 5.27
C ARG A 50 8.33 1.41 3.84
N ARG A 51 8.75 2.37 3.03
CA ARG A 51 8.31 2.43 1.63
C ARG A 51 8.84 1.30 0.78
N GLY A 52 9.90 0.64 1.23
CA GLY A 52 10.49 -0.50 0.52
C GLY A 52 9.89 -1.85 0.90
N ARG A 53 8.89 -1.88 1.78
CA ARG A 53 8.23 -3.13 2.15
C ARG A 53 7.69 -3.83 0.91
N LYS A 54 8.03 -5.09 0.74
CA LYS A 54 7.53 -5.90 -0.38
C LYS A 54 6.13 -6.39 -0.11
N LEU A 55 5.26 -6.23 -1.10
CA LEU A 55 3.86 -6.67 -1.04
C LEU A 55 3.67 -7.70 -2.15
N LYS A 56 3.02 -8.79 -1.82
CA LYS A 56 2.77 -9.88 -2.77
C LYS A 56 1.29 -10.21 -2.81
N ARG A 57 0.91 -11.07 -3.73
CA ARG A 57 -0.49 -11.48 -3.88
C ARG A 57 -1.01 -12.03 -2.56
N ASN A 58 -2.25 -11.67 -2.25
CA ASN A 58 -2.96 -12.01 -1.02
C ASN A 58 -2.58 -11.14 0.19
N ASP A 59 -1.64 -10.20 0.03
CA ASP A 59 -1.37 -9.23 1.09
C ASP A 59 -2.50 -8.21 1.15
N HIS A 60 -2.87 -7.81 2.36
CA HIS A 60 -3.90 -6.81 2.61
C HIS A 60 -3.27 -5.54 3.15
N ILE A 61 -3.63 -4.42 2.55
CA ILE A 61 -3.10 -3.13 2.97
C ILE A 61 -4.29 -2.25 3.37
N THR A 62 -4.17 -1.55 4.49
CA THR A 62 -5.17 -0.60 4.94
C THR A 62 -4.52 0.77 5.05
N VAL A 63 -5.09 1.76 4.38
CA VAL A 63 -4.60 3.14 4.42
C VAL A 63 -5.76 4.02 4.84
N ASP A 64 -5.62 4.68 5.99
CA ASP A 64 -6.65 5.57 6.55
C ASP A 64 -8.05 4.92 6.53
N GLY A 65 -8.10 3.64 6.85
CA GLY A 65 -9.37 2.91 6.92
C GLY A 65 -9.84 2.31 5.61
N GLN A 66 -9.21 2.64 4.49
CA GLN A 66 -9.55 2.03 3.21
C GLN A 66 -8.73 0.75 3.03
N GLU A 67 -9.40 -0.35 2.74
CA GLU A 67 -8.74 -1.64 2.56
C GLU A 67 -8.45 -1.94 1.10
N TYR A 68 -7.28 -2.54 0.86
CA TYR A 68 -6.83 -2.99 -0.45
C TYR A 68 -6.30 -4.41 -0.33
N GLU A 69 -6.40 -5.14 -1.42
CA GLU A 69 -5.85 -6.49 -1.50
C GLU A 69 -5.01 -6.61 -2.78
N ILE A 70 -3.81 -7.18 -2.65
CA ILE A 70 -2.95 -7.45 -3.80
C ILE A 70 -3.41 -8.77 -4.45
N CYS A 71 -3.58 -8.78 -5.75
CA CYS A 71 -4.04 -9.97 -6.47
C CYS A 71 -3.34 -10.18 -7.81
#